data_c3242b77216d1517c664608543baf35c
#
_entry.id   c3242b77216d1517c664608543baf35c
#
_cell.length_a   1.000
_cell.length_b   1.000
_cell.length_c   1.000
_cell.angle_alpha   90.00
_cell.angle_beta   90.00
_cell.angle_gamma   90.00
#
_symmetry.space_group_name_H-M   'P 1'
#
loop_
_entity.id
_entity.type
_entity.pdbx_description
1 polymer ?
#
loop_
_entity_poly.entity_id
_entity_poly.type
_entity_poly.pdbx_seq_one_letter_code
_entity_poly.pdbx_strand_id
1 'polypeptide(L)'
;ECAPEQRQQRRGDEACSGARHDLRPLCTGPYNRFMSAPDLRLAALTDWVTRELAHDVRGVEVASADASFRRYFRVHLRDGASLIVMDAPPAQEDIGPYLHVGALLAQTGVHVPAVYAVDRERGFVLLEDLGTTSYLSALQDAGRAEALYGEALVALARLQVRGRELQHELAPYDEAALRRELVLMPEWFCGRHLQRPVSAAETELF
;
A
#
# COMPACT_ATOMS: atom_id res chain seq x y z
N GLU A 1 -34.90 -60.79 -25.50
CA GLU A 1 -36.11 -60.39 -26.26
C GLU A 1 -36.18 -58.85 -26.30
N CYS A 2 -36.14 -58.39 -27.57
CA CYS A 2 -36.64 -57.12 -28.10
C CYS A 2 -36.04 -55.82 -27.64
N ALA A 3 -35.06 -55.34 -28.41
CA ALA A 3 -35.06 -53.95 -28.87
C ALA A 3 -36.19 -53.76 -29.91
N PRO A 4 -36.45 -52.58 -30.53
CA PRO A 4 -35.82 -51.29 -30.55
C PRO A 4 -36.85 -50.10 -30.51
N GLU A 5 -36.44 -48.85 -30.54
CA GLU A 5 -36.72 -47.91 -31.62
C GLU A 5 -36.36 -46.46 -31.27
N GLN A 6 -35.57 -45.93 -32.18
CA GLN A 6 -35.27 -44.58 -32.56
C GLN A 6 -36.46 -43.62 -32.52
N ARG A 7 -36.22 -42.35 -32.18
CA ARG A 7 -36.56 -41.15 -32.98
C ARG A 7 -35.97 -39.85 -32.41
N GLN A 8 -35.13 -39.27 -33.21
CA GLN A 8 -35.10 -37.90 -33.75
C GLN A 8 -35.04 -36.76 -32.72
N GLN A 9 -33.87 -36.17 -32.56
CA GLN A 9 -33.41 -34.99 -33.33
C GLN A 9 -34.46 -33.85 -33.43
N ARG A 10 -34.21 -32.75 -32.69
CA ARG A 10 -34.10 -31.37 -33.22
C ARG A 10 -33.92 -30.31 -32.11
N ARG A 11 -32.79 -29.59 -32.29
CA ARG A 11 -32.64 -28.13 -32.22
C ARG A 11 -32.90 -27.45 -30.89
N GLY A 12 -31.85 -26.80 -30.45
CA GLY A 12 -31.82 -25.73 -29.48
C GLY A 12 -30.40 -25.29 -29.19
N ASP A 13 -29.70 -24.80 -30.24
CA ASP A 13 -28.51 -23.98 -30.03
C ASP A 13 -28.94 -22.69 -29.34
N GLU A 14 -28.84 -22.63 -28.03
CA GLU A 14 -28.79 -21.36 -27.33
C GLU A 14 -27.37 -21.17 -26.81
N ALA A 15 -26.67 -20.30 -27.54
CA ALA A 15 -25.38 -19.76 -27.19
C ALA A 15 -25.43 -19.15 -25.80
N CYS A 16 -24.79 -19.79 -24.81
CA CYS A 16 -24.34 -19.13 -23.61
C CYS A 16 -23.26 -18.13 -24.02
N SER A 17 -23.68 -16.94 -24.37
CA SER A 17 -22.84 -15.76 -24.43
C SER A 17 -22.20 -15.54 -23.07
N GLY A 18 -20.99 -16.03 -22.90
CA GLY A 18 -20.16 -15.75 -21.76
C GLY A 18 -19.90 -14.25 -21.71
N ALA A 19 -20.57 -13.56 -20.81
CA ALA A 19 -20.20 -12.23 -20.40
C ALA A 19 -18.81 -12.34 -19.79
N ARG A 20 -17.80 -12.05 -20.59
CA ARG A 20 -16.47 -11.70 -20.09
C ARG A 20 -16.65 -10.43 -19.30
N HIS A 21 -16.64 -10.54 -18.00
CA HIS A 21 -16.44 -9.39 -17.14
C HIS A 21 -15.07 -8.81 -17.48
N ASP A 22 -15.08 -7.78 -18.32
CA ASP A 22 -13.97 -6.87 -18.49
C ASP A 22 -13.70 -6.26 -17.11
N LEU A 23 -12.76 -6.85 -16.40
CA LEU A 23 -12.11 -6.22 -15.25
C LEU A 23 -11.26 -5.08 -15.82
N ARG A 24 -11.93 -3.99 -16.20
CA ARG A 24 -11.23 -2.72 -16.41
C ARG A 24 -10.61 -2.35 -15.08
N PRO A 25 -9.32 -2.03 -15.04
CA PRO A 25 -8.69 -1.58 -13.80
C PRO A 25 -9.42 -0.33 -13.32
N LEU A 26 -10.06 -0.42 -12.15
CA LEU A 26 -10.83 0.64 -11.48
C LEU A 26 -9.93 1.78 -10.93
N CYS A 27 -8.71 1.91 -11.43
CA CYS A 27 -7.76 2.95 -11.05
C CYS A 27 -7.50 3.96 -12.17
N THR A 28 -8.56 4.48 -12.81
CA THR A 28 -8.48 5.74 -13.55
C THR A 28 -9.13 6.86 -12.74
N GLY A 29 -8.67 7.03 -11.51
CA GLY A 29 -8.97 8.23 -10.73
C GLY A 29 -8.18 9.43 -11.25
N PRO A 30 -8.52 10.65 -10.85
CA PRO A 30 -7.93 11.91 -11.34
C PRO A 30 -6.43 12.06 -11.06
N TYR A 31 -5.77 11.05 -10.50
CA TYR A 31 -4.32 11.03 -10.22
C TYR A 31 -3.42 11.04 -11.46
N ASN A 32 -3.94 10.72 -12.65
CA ASN A 32 -3.12 10.63 -13.86
C ASN A 32 -3.08 11.94 -14.68
N ARG A 33 -3.62 13.05 -14.16
CA ARG A 33 -3.65 14.33 -14.88
C ARG A 33 -2.48 15.27 -14.58
N PHE A 34 -1.48 14.85 -13.79
CA PHE A 34 -0.33 15.68 -13.40
C PHE A 34 0.93 15.50 -14.26
N MET A 35 0.86 14.82 -15.42
CA MET A 35 2.04 14.57 -16.25
C MET A 35 2.30 15.61 -17.36
N SER A 36 1.68 16.81 -17.31
CA SER A 36 1.91 17.83 -18.34
C SER A 36 2.68 19.07 -17.88
N ALA A 37 2.91 19.24 -16.58
CA ALA A 37 3.80 20.27 -16.05
C ALA A 37 5.05 19.61 -15.46
N PRO A 38 6.23 20.26 -15.52
CA PRO A 38 7.45 19.72 -14.89
C PRO A 38 7.16 19.49 -13.39
N ASP A 39 7.41 18.29 -12.91
CA ASP A 39 7.24 17.95 -11.49
C ASP A 39 8.38 18.61 -10.70
N LEU A 40 8.12 19.85 -10.26
CA LEU A 40 9.11 20.65 -9.53
C LEU A 40 9.52 19.99 -8.21
N ARG A 41 8.63 19.20 -7.60
CA ARG A 41 8.98 18.47 -6.38
C ARG A 41 9.92 17.30 -6.67
N LEU A 42 9.68 16.56 -7.75
CA LEU A 42 10.58 15.49 -8.17
C LEU A 42 11.97 16.05 -8.55
N ALA A 43 12.03 17.20 -9.20
CA ALA A 43 13.31 17.86 -9.50
C ALA A 43 14.04 18.24 -8.20
N ALA A 44 13.34 18.90 -7.24
CA ALA A 44 13.90 19.28 -5.95
C ALA A 44 14.35 18.07 -5.10
N LEU A 45 13.59 16.98 -5.14
CA LEU A 45 13.92 15.71 -4.50
C LEU A 45 15.17 15.08 -5.12
N THR A 46 15.25 15.06 -6.43
CA THR A 46 16.40 14.51 -7.17
C THR A 46 17.67 15.31 -6.86
N ASP A 47 17.59 16.64 -6.82
CA ASP A 47 18.69 17.51 -6.46
C ASP A 47 19.14 17.30 -5.00
N TRP A 48 18.18 17.11 -4.10
CA TRP A 48 18.48 16.85 -2.69
C TRP A 48 19.19 15.50 -2.53
N VAL A 49 18.59 14.40 -3.02
CA VAL A 49 19.17 13.07 -2.86
C VAL A 49 20.54 12.93 -3.54
N THR A 50 20.74 13.62 -4.67
CA THR A 50 22.04 13.64 -5.36
C THR A 50 23.12 14.29 -4.50
N ARG A 51 22.78 15.33 -3.74
CA ARG A 51 23.72 15.97 -2.80
C ARG A 51 23.98 15.10 -1.58
N GLU A 52 22.94 14.53 -0.97
CA GLU A 52 23.06 13.63 0.19
C GLU A 52 23.97 12.43 -0.12
N LEU A 53 23.88 11.91 -1.35
CA LEU A 53 24.65 10.75 -1.80
C LEU A 53 25.95 11.12 -2.55
N ALA A 54 26.46 12.34 -2.36
CA ALA A 54 27.70 12.81 -2.94
C ALA A 54 27.84 12.56 -4.46
N HIS A 55 26.71 12.72 -5.19
CA HIS A 55 26.61 12.52 -6.64
C HIS A 55 26.76 11.06 -7.12
N ASP A 56 26.60 10.06 -6.24
CA ASP A 56 26.64 8.64 -6.61
C ASP A 56 25.30 8.13 -7.21
N VAL A 57 24.39 9.02 -7.54
CA VAL A 57 23.09 8.69 -8.14
C VAL A 57 23.22 8.44 -9.63
N ARG A 58 22.74 7.29 -10.09
CA ARG A 58 22.61 6.91 -11.50
C ARG A 58 21.26 7.32 -12.08
N GLY A 59 20.18 7.21 -11.28
CA GLY A 59 18.83 7.53 -11.72
C GLY A 59 17.81 7.44 -10.59
N VAL A 60 16.67 8.06 -10.81
CA VAL A 60 15.51 8.05 -9.89
C VAL A 60 14.29 7.64 -10.69
N GLU A 61 13.54 6.66 -10.20
CA GLU A 61 12.30 6.17 -10.83
C GLU A 61 11.18 6.03 -9.80
N VAL A 62 9.93 5.99 -10.26
CA VAL A 62 8.77 5.78 -9.39
C VAL A 62 8.82 4.36 -8.82
N ALA A 63 8.85 4.21 -7.50
CA ALA A 63 8.82 2.91 -6.83
C ALA A 63 7.38 2.46 -6.52
N SER A 64 6.59 3.33 -5.91
CA SER A 64 5.17 3.10 -5.67
C SER A 64 4.42 4.42 -5.46
N ALA A 65 3.12 4.40 -5.69
CA ALA A 65 2.19 5.44 -5.26
C ALA A 65 1.25 4.83 -4.22
N ASP A 66 1.19 5.45 -3.06
CA ASP A 66 0.26 5.07 -1.99
C ASP A 66 -1.10 5.77 -2.20
N ALA A 67 -2.11 5.32 -1.47
CA ALA A 67 -3.41 6.00 -1.39
C ALA A 67 -3.35 7.31 -0.55
N SER A 68 -2.16 7.71 -0.09
CA SER A 68 -1.85 8.97 0.60
C SER A 68 -1.22 9.98 -0.35
N PHE A 69 -0.89 11.17 0.17
CA PHE A 69 -0.14 12.18 -0.58
C PHE A 69 1.35 11.87 -0.68
N ARG A 70 1.81 10.76 -0.08
CA ARG A 70 3.20 10.31 -0.14
C ARG A 70 3.47 9.66 -1.48
N ARG A 71 4.64 9.98 -2.03
CA ARG A 71 5.17 9.32 -3.22
C ARG A 71 6.52 8.69 -2.86
N TYR A 72 6.81 7.56 -3.46
CA TYR A 72 8.06 6.85 -3.21
C TYR A 72 8.79 6.66 -4.52
N PHE A 73 10.08 6.98 -4.51
CA PHE A 73 10.96 6.85 -5.65
C PHE A 73 12.14 5.96 -5.29
N ARG A 74 12.54 5.08 -6.22
CA ARG A 74 13.75 4.29 -6.10
C ARG A 74 14.92 5.05 -6.70
N VAL A 75 15.97 5.17 -5.91
CA VAL A 75 17.22 5.81 -6.28
C VAL A 75 18.22 4.71 -6.58
N HIS A 76 18.67 4.64 -7.82
CA HIS A 76 19.71 3.69 -8.25
C HIS A 76 21.08 4.32 -8.09
N LEU A 77 21.99 3.62 -7.41
CA LEU A 77 23.35 4.03 -7.21
C LEU A 77 24.27 3.48 -8.32
N ARG A 78 25.45 4.05 -8.46
CA ARG A 78 26.41 3.65 -9.51
C ARG A 78 27.02 2.29 -9.23
N ASP A 79 27.10 1.88 -7.97
CA ASP A 79 27.57 0.55 -7.54
C ASP A 79 26.54 -0.58 -7.73
N GLY A 80 25.34 -0.23 -8.18
CA GLY A 80 24.21 -1.16 -8.39
C GLY A 80 23.28 -1.33 -7.19
N ALA A 81 23.57 -0.71 -6.05
CA ALA A 81 22.64 -0.66 -4.92
C ALA A 81 21.46 0.28 -5.20
N SER A 82 20.42 0.18 -4.39
CA SER A 82 19.27 1.09 -4.45
C SER A 82 18.82 1.53 -3.07
N LEU A 83 18.22 2.71 -3.03
CA LEU A 83 17.58 3.31 -1.86
C LEU A 83 16.19 3.77 -2.23
N ILE A 84 15.35 4.02 -1.23
CA ILE A 84 14.03 4.63 -1.43
C ILE A 84 14.07 6.06 -0.91
N VAL A 85 13.49 6.99 -1.66
CA VAL A 85 13.21 8.33 -1.16
C VAL A 85 11.70 8.57 -1.13
N MET A 86 11.22 8.95 0.05
CA MET A 86 9.84 9.35 0.28
C MET A 86 9.71 10.85 0.04
N ASP A 87 8.70 11.24 -0.72
CA ASP A 87 8.23 12.61 -0.90
C ASP A 87 6.89 12.77 -0.20
N ALA A 88 6.87 13.50 0.90
CA ALA A 88 5.69 13.81 1.71
C ALA A 88 5.52 15.33 1.75
N PRO A 89 4.67 15.93 0.88
CA PRO A 89 4.51 17.39 0.82
C PRO A 89 4.06 17.97 2.17
N PRO A 90 4.81 18.87 2.83
CA PRO A 90 4.53 19.31 4.20
C PRO A 90 3.16 19.99 4.40
N ALA A 91 2.59 20.55 3.33
CA ALA A 91 1.24 21.12 3.38
C ALA A 91 0.12 20.06 3.51
N GLN A 92 0.43 18.80 3.29
CA GLN A 92 -0.54 17.69 3.23
C GLN A 92 -0.16 16.53 4.15
N GLU A 93 1.12 16.35 4.43
CA GLU A 93 1.66 15.21 5.18
C GLU A 93 2.74 15.67 6.18
N ASP A 94 2.57 15.29 7.43
CA ASP A 94 3.62 15.43 8.46
C ASP A 94 4.45 14.14 8.52
N ILE A 95 5.76 14.27 8.32
CA ILE A 95 6.69 13.12 8.42
C ILE A 95 7.06 12.78 9.86
N GLY A 96 6.70 13.63 10.83
CA GLY A 96 7.00 13.44 12.26
C GLY A 96 6.49 12.10 12.78
N PRO A 97 5.19 11.77 12.64
CA PRO A 97 4.63 10.48 13.06
C PRO A 97 5.30 9.28 12.39
N TYR A 98 5.62 9.37 11.09
CA TYR A 98 6.31 8.29 10.38
C TYR A 98 7.68 7.99 11.01
N LEU A 99 8.48 9.02 11.26
CA LEU A 99 9.82 8.87 11.85
C LEU A 99 9.73 8.39 13.30
N HIS A 100 8.79 8.91 14.08
CA HIS A 100 8.57 8.53 15.48
C HIS A 100 8.17 7.05 15.59
N VAL A 101 7.13 6.65 14.89
CA VAL A 101 6.65 5.25 14.90
C VAL A 101 7.70 4.30 14.35
N GLY A 102 8.42 4.68 13.29
CA GLY A 102 9.54 3.89 12.76
C GLY A 102 10.61 3.65 13.81
N ALA A 103 10.98 4.68 14.59
CA ALA A 103 11.96 4.56 15.68
C ALA A 103 11.46 3.66 16.83
N LEU A 104 10.17 3.71 17.17
CA LEU A 104 9.57 2.81 18.18
C LEU A 104 9.56 1.36 17.69
N LEU A 105 9.16 1.12 16.45
CA LEU A 105 9.17 -0.22 15.86
C LEU A 105 10.58 -0.82 15.82
N ALA A 106 11.60 -0.03 15.47
CA ALA A 106 12.99 -0.48 15.49
C ALA A 106 13.43 -0.96 16.89
N GLN A 107 12.99 -0.30 17.96
CA GLN A 107 13.29 -0.71 19.35
C GLN A 107 12.69 -2.07 19.68
N THR A 108 11.63 -2.51 19.05
CA THR A 108 11.06 -3.84 19.24
C THR A 108 11.92 -4.95 18.61
N GLY A 109 12.89 -4.57 17.77
CA GLY A 109 13.77 -5.48 17.05
C GLY A 109 13.11 -6.13 15.83
N VAL A 110 12.00 -5.59 15.34
CA VAL A 110 11.51 -5.88 13.99
C VAL A 110 12.31 -5.07 12.98
N HIS A 111 12.50 -5.60 11.78
CA HIS A 111 13.17 -4.86 10.72
C HIS A 111 12.22 -3.77 10.19
N VAL A 112 12.68 -2.56 10.25
CA VAL A 112 12.05 -1.39 9.62
C VAL A 112 13.05 -0.74 8.68
N PRO A 113 12.62 -0.04 7.62
CA PRO A 113 13.56 0.64 6.72
C PRO A 113 14.47 1.59 7.52
N ALA A 114 15.77 1.43 7.38
CA ALA A 114 16.72 2.37 7.96
C ALA A 114 16.53 3.76 7.36
N VAL A 115 16.58 4.80 8.19
CA VAL A 115 16.50 6.21 7.77
C VAL A 115 17.92 6.75 7.63
N TYR A 116 18.33 7.13 6.42
CA TYR A 116 19.67 7.63 6.13
C TYR A 116 19.78 9.15 6.17
N ALA A 117 18.75 9.86 5.68
CA ALA A 117 18.70 11.31 5.69
C ALA A 117 17.25 11.82 5.76
N VAL A 118 17.06 13.01 6.30
CA VAL A 118 15.73 13.65 6.46
C VAL A 118 15.84 15.14 6.15
N ASP A 119 14.99 15.63 5.26
CA ASP A 119 14.72 17.05 5.04
C ASP A 119 13.28 17.36 5.51
N ARG A 120 13.15 17.84 6.75
CA ARG A 120 11.84 18.13 7.34
C ARG A 120 11.12 19.30 6.69
N GLU A 121 11.86 20.28 6.18
CA GLU A 121 11.29 21.47 5.56
C GLU A 121 10.63 21.14 4.23
N ARG A 122 11.23 20.21 3.47
CA ARG A 122 10.70 19.75 2.19
C ARG A 122 9.85 18.50 2.29
N GLY A 123 9.93 17.77 3.42
CA GLY A 123 9.24 16.50 3.61
C GLY A 123 9.87 15.35 2.82
N PHE A 124 11.21 15.32 2.70
CA PHE A 124 11.94 14.24 2.05
C PHE A 124 12.60 13.34 3.08
N VAL A 125 12.51 12.03 2.86
CA VAL A 125 13.17 11.03 3.72
C VAL A 125 13.85 9.99 2.86
N LEU A 126 15.15 9.80 3.06
CA LEU A 126 15.95 8.77 2.40
C LEU A 126 15.97 7.50 3.24
N LEU A 127 15.57 6.39 2.66
CA LEU A 127 15.26 5.14 3.34
C LEU A 127 16.02 3.97 2.70
N GLU A 128 16.17 2.91 3.48
CA GLU A 128 16.55 1.60 2.98
C GLU A 128 15.54 1.09 1.94
N ASP A 129 16.04 0.48 0.86
CA ASP A 129 15.22 -0.22 -0.12
C ASP A 129 15.06 -1.68 0.31
N LEU A 130 13.86 -2.07 0.69
CA LEU A 130 13.51 -3.44 1.05
C LEU A 130 13.27 -4.35 -0.17
N GLY A 131 13.50 -3.84 -1.37
CA GLY A 131 13.36 -4.58 -2.62
C GLY A 131 11.94 -4.52 -3.21
N THR A 132 11.67 -5.42 -4.16
CA THR A 132 10.42 -5.44 -4.94
C THR A 132 9.58 -6.70 -4.74
N THR A 133 10.10 -7.69 -4.03
CA THR A 133 9.41 -8.96 -3.82
C THR A 133 8.41 -8.83 -2.68
N SER A 134 7.13 -8.81 -3.02
CA SER A 134 6.06 -8.82 -2.03
C SER A 134 5.77 -10.24 -1.52
N TYR A 135 5.19 -10.36 -0.32
CA TYR A 135 4.68 -11.64 0.18
C TYR A 135 3.69 -12.27 -0.81
N LEU A 136 2.79 -11.47 -1.40
CA LEU A 136 1.82 -11.95 -2.38
C LEU A 136 2.52 -12.64 -3.57
N SER A 137 3.60 -12.08 -4.08
CA SER A 137 4.36 -12.69 -5.19
C SER A 137 5.14 -13.93 -4.73
N ALA A 138 5.74 -13.87 -3.53
CA ALA A 138 6.50 -15.00 -2.99
C ALA A 138 5.62 -16.20 -2.63
N LEU A 139 4.37 -15.98 -2.23
CA LEU A 139 3.38 -17.01 -1.89
C LEU A 139 2.80 -17.74 -3.10
N GLN A 140 3.10 -17.31 -4.34
CA GLN A 140 2.77 -18.10 -5.52
C GLN A 140 3.51 -19.46 -5.52
N ASP A 141 4.64 -19.55 -4.83
CA ASP A 141 5.29 -20.81 -4.50
C ASP A 141 4.72 -21.36 -3.18
N ALA A 142 3.81 -22.32 -3.28
CA ALA A 142 3.14 -22.94 -2.13
C ALA A 142 4.14 -23.60 -1.14
N GLY A 143 5.32 -24.05 -1.62
CA GLY A 143 6.36 -24.61 -0.75
C GLY A 143 7.00 -23.61 0.20
N ARG A 144 6.83 -22.31 -0.05
CA ARG A 144 7.38 -21.23 0.77
C ARG A 144 6.40 -20.68 1.81
N ALA A 145 5.12 -21.02 1.70
CA ALA A 145 4.06 -20.38 2.50
C ALA A 145 4.28 -20.59 4.01
N GLU A 146 4.59 -21.81 4.44
CA GLU A 146 4.81 -22.12 5.86
C GLU A 146 5.99 -21.33 6.44
N ALA A 147 7.11 -21.26 5.73
CA ALA A 147 8.30 -20.53 6.17
C ALA A 147 8.00 -19.02 6.25
N LEU A 148 7.40 -18.42 5.22
CA LEU A 148 7.08 -16.99 5.17
C LEU A 148 6.08 -16.58 6.27
N TYR A 149 5.02 -17.36 6.47
CA TYR A 149 4.08 -17.10 7.57
C TYR A 149 4.71 -17.33 8.93
N GLY A 150 5.58 -18.35 9.07
CA GLY A 150 6.34 -18.57 10.29
C GLY A 150 7.20 -17.37 10.67
N GLU A 151 7.95 -16.81 9.72
CA GLU A 151 8.75 -15.58 9.91
C GLU A 151 7.87 -14.38 10.29
N ALA A 152 6.74 -14.19 9.60
CA ALA A 152 5.80 -13.11 9.90
C ALA A 152 5.21 -13.23 11.32
N LEU A 153 4.83 -14.44 11.75
CA LEU A 153 4.33 -14.68 13.10
C LEU A 153 5.38 -14.43 14.17
N VAL A 154 6.64 -14.80 13.93
CA VAL A 154 7.77 -14.49 14.84
C VAL A 154 7.97 -12.97 14.94
N ALA A 155 7.93 -12.25 13.82
CA ALA A 155 8.02 -10.79 13.83
C ALA A 155 6.85 -10.15 14.59
N LEU A 156 5.62 -10.62 14.36
CA LEU A 156 4.43 -10.15 15.07
C LEU A 156 4.52 -10.42 16.59
N ALA A 157 4.89 -11.63 16.99
CA ALA A 157 5.06 -11.96 18.41
C ALA A 157 6.12 -11.10 19.09
N ARG A 158 7.23 -10.84 18.40
CA ARG A 158 8.29 -9.94 18.88
C ARG A 158 7.77 -8.51 19.05
N LEU A 159 7.02 -8.01 18.06
CA LEU A 159 6.38 -6.70 18.12
C LEU A 159 5.43 -6.60 19.32
N GLN A 160 4.55 -7.59 19.52
CA GLN A 160 3.58 -7.58 20.61
C GLN A 160 4.25 -7.61 22.00
N VAL A 161 5.27 -8.44 22.17
CA VAL A 161 5.96 -8.58 23.46
C VAL A 161 6.77 -7.33 23.81
N ARG A 162 7.60 -6.85 22.88
CA ARG A 162 8.50 -5.72 23.13
C ARG A 162 7.83 -4.37 22.93
N GLY A 163 6.87 -4.27 22.04
CA GLY A 163 6.12 -3.02 21.79
C GLY A 163 5.19 -2.64 22.93
N ARG A 164 4.83 -3.60 23.82
CA ARG A 164 3.95 -3.33 24.96
C ARG A 164 4.47 -2.21 25.86
N GLU A 165 5.75 -2.15 26.07
CA GLU A 165 6.39 -1.12 26.91
C GLU A 165 6.44 0.26 26.23
N LEU A 166 6.29 0.29 24.90
CA LEU A 166 6.35 1.50 24.08
C LEU A 166 4.98 2.08 23.76
N GLN A 167 3.89 1.40 24.13
CA GLN A 167 2.52 1.83 23.79
C GLN A 167 2.17 3.21 24.34
N HIS A 168 2.76 3.61 25.48
CA HIS A 168 2.51 4.91 26.09
C HIS A 168 3.01 6.09 25.25
N GLU A 169 3.91 5.84 24.30
CA GLU A 169 4.41 6.83 23.33
C GLU A 169 3.43 7.11 22.20
N LEU A 170 2.37 6.30 22.07
CA LEU A 170 1.37 6.42 21.02
C LEU A 170 0.04 6.88 21.61
N ALA A 171 -0.74 7.59 20.79
CA ALA A 171 -2.11 7.89 21.16
C ALA A 171 -2.91 6.60 21.37
N PRO A 172 -3.82 6.56 22.38
CA PRO A 172 -4.63 5.38 22.62
C PRO A 172 -5.55 5.11 21.44
N TYR A 173 -5.67 3.83 21.07
CA TYR A 173 -6.66 3.37 20.12
C TYR A 173 -7.97 3.08 20.86
N ASP A 174 -8.65 4.16 21.21
CA ASP A 174 -9.84 4.16 22.05
C ASP A 174 -11.15 4.05 21.23
N GLU A 175 -12.30 4.10 21.92
CA GLU A 175 -13.61 4.04 21.28
C GLU A 175 -13.80 5.16 20.25
N ALA A 176 -13.26 6.36 20.51
CA ALA A 176 -13.35 7.47 19.56
C ALA A 176 -12.56 7.19 18.28
N ALA A 177 -11.39 6.53 18.39
CA ALA A 177 -10.61 6.08 17.24
C ALA A 177 -11.36 5.02 16.44
N LEU A 178 -11.90 4.00 17.12
CA LEU A 178 -12.73 2.94 16.49
C LEU A 178 -13.94 3.51 15.76
N ARG A 179 -14.67 4.43 16.39
CA ARG A 179 -15.84 5.05 15.75
C ARG A 179 -15.48 5.85 14.51
N ARG A 180 -14.36 6.59 14.53
CA ARG A 180 -13.90 7.32 13.32
C ARG A 180 -13.64 6.38 12.14
N GLU A 181 -13.12 5.19 12.39
CA GLU A 181 -12.88 4.21 11.34
C GLU A 181 -14.15 3.51 10.87
N LEU A 182 -15.06 3.18 11.80
CA LEU A 182 -16.34 2.56 11.45
C LEU A 182 -17.19 3.45 10.54
N VAL A 183 -17.12 4.78 10.71
CA VAL A 183 -17.86 5.74 9.88
C VAL A 183 -17.44 5.69 8.39
N LEU A 184 -16.23 5.23 8.08
CA LEU A 184 -15.79 5.08 6.69
C LEU A 184 -16.68 4.12 5.89
N MET A 185 -17.22 3.09 6.53
CA MET A 185 -18.09 2.11 5.87
C MET A 185 -19.42 2.74 5.42
N PRO A 186 -20.24 3.37 6.27
CA PRO A 186 -21.48 4.00 5.83
C PRO A 186 -21.27 5.19 4.91
N GLU A 187 -20.25 6.02 5.12
CA GLU A 187 -20.03 7.21 4.31
C GLU A 187 -19.45 6.88 2.92
N TRP A 188 -18.39 6.08 2.89
CA TRP A 188 -17.65 5.85 1.65
C TRP A 188 -18.17 4.64 0.88
N PHE A 189 -18.31 3.49 1.54
CA PHE A 189 -18.75 2.28 0.87
C PHE A 189 -20.25 2.35 0.54
N CYS A 190 -21.11 2.59 1.52
CA CYS A 190 -22.55 2.66 1.27
C CYS A 190 -22.93 3.93 0.51
N GLY A 191 -22.52 5.11 0.99
CA GLY A 191 -22.94 6.39 0.45
C GLY A 191 -22.31 6.68 -0.93
N ARG A 192 -20.97 6.60 -1.04
CA ARG A 192 -20.28 7.00 -2.27
C ARG A 192 -20.12 5.89 -3.28
N HIS A 193 -19.73 4.69 -2.85
CA HIS A 193 -19.48 3.58 -3.77
C HIS A 193 -20.78 2.92 -4.23
N LEU A 194 -21.65 2.53 -3.30
CA LEU A 194 -22.95 1.91 -3.62
C LEU A 194 -24.05 2.92 -3.96
N GLN A 195 -23.81 4.22 -3.73
CA GLN A 195 -24.81 5.30 -3.88
C GLN A 195 -26.10 5.03 -3.10
N ARG A 196 -25.99 4.30 -2.00
CA ARG A 196 -27.06 3.95 -1.07
C ARG A 196 -26.74 4.54 0.30
N PRO A 197 -27.24 5.73 0.62
CA PRO A 197 -27.04 6.32 1.94
C PRO A 197 -27.68 5.45 3.02
N VAL A 198 -27.01 5.34 4.15
CA VAL A 198 -27.46 4.58 5.33
C VAL A 198 -28.57 5.37 6.02
N SER A 199 -29.67 4.70 6.37
CA SER A 199 -30.76 5.30 7.14
C SER A 199 -30.35 5.55 8.60
N ALA A 200 -31.11 6.39 9.32
CA ALA A 200 -30.86 6.66 10.74
C ALA A 200 -30.89 5.38 11.59
N ALA A 201 -31.80 4.45 11.31
CA ALA A 201 -31.88 3.18 12.01
C ALA A 201 -30.68 2.26 11.72
N GLU A 202 -30.15 2.27 10.50
CA GLU A 202 -28.94 1.53 10.15
C GLU A 202 -27.69 2.17 10.75
N THR A 203 -27.66 3.50 10.92
CA THR A 203 -26.53 4.21 11.54
C THR A 203 -26.34 3.81 13.01
N GLU A 204 -27.42 3.42 13.71
CA GLU A 204 -27.33 2.94 15.09
C GLU A 204 -26.62 1.57 15.20
N LEU A 205 -26.42 0.85 14.09
CA LEU A 205 -25.72 -0.43 14.05
C LEU A 205 -24.21 -0.29 13.91
N PHE A 206 -23.72 0.90 13.56
CA PHE A 206 -22.30 1.23 13.40
C PHE A 206 -21.80 2.07 14.58
#